data_1db901732c81a83da4c15b240465f977
#
_entry.id   1db901732c81a83da4c15b240465f977
#
_cell.length_a   1.000
_cell.length_b   1.000
_cell.length_c   1.000
_cell.angle_alpha   90.00
_cell.angle_beta   90.00
_cell.angle_gamma   90.00
#
_symmetry.space_group_name_H-M   'P 1'
#
loop_
_entity.id
_entity.type
_entity.pdbx_description
1 polymer ?
#
loop_
_entity_poly.entity_id
_entity_poly.type
_entity_poly.pdbx_seq_one_letter_code
_entity_poly.pdbx_strand_id
1 'polypeptide(L)'
;MVNHNYFTQRDVERLEEQAVQIRQDIISMIHAAKAGHPGGSLSAVEMVTALYFHVLNIDPQNPRWADRDRFILSKGHSCPVLYAALARRGYFDPKELNTCVSTTPSSRAIRT
;
A
#
# COMPACT_ATOMS: atom_id res chain seq x y z
N MET A 1 -10.71 -18.22 11.87
CA MET A 1 -10.81 -17.69 10.51
C MET A 1 -11.59 -16.38 10.52
N VAL A 2 -11.07 -15.37 9.89
CA VAL A 2 -11.77 -14.09 9.77
C VAL A 2 -12.83 -14.17 8.69
N ASN A 3 -14.03 -13.71 9.00
CA ASN A 3 -15.08 -13.64 8.01
C ASN A 3 -15.02 -12.31 7.27
N HIS A 4 -14.49 -12.33 6.06
CA HIS A 4 -14.28 -11.13 5.26
C HIS A 4 -15.56 -10.61 4.60
N ASN A 5 -16.69 -11.31 4.77
CA ASN A 5 -17.96 -10.88 4.20
C ASN A 5 -18.65 -9.78 5.00
N TYR A 6 -18.15 -9.50 6.19
CA TYR A 6 -18.76 -8.51 7.06
C TYR A 6 -17.90 -7.27 7.19
N PHE A 7 -18.52 -6.14 6.93
CA PHE A 7 -17.95 -4.83 7.18
C PHE A 7 -18.89 -4.08 8.11
N THR A 8 -18.35 -3.57 9.21
CA THR A 8 -19.09 -2.64 10.05
C THR A 8 -18.89 -1.23 9.53
N GLN A 9 -19.74 -0.31 9.98
CA GLN A 9 -19.55 1.10 9.64
C GLN A 9 -18.19 1.61 10.12
N ARG A 10 -17.72 1.12 11.27
CA ARG A 10 -16.41 1.48 11.80
C ARG A 10 -15.28 1.00 10.89
N ASP A 11 -15.41 -0.19 10.31
CA ASP A 11 -14.42 -0.70 9.36
C ASP A 11 -14.34 0.17 8.13
N VAL A 12 -15.48 0.59 7.60
CA VAL A 12 -15.53 1.48 6.43
C VAL A 12 -14.84 2.81 6.73
N GLU A 13 -15.15 3.41 7.87
CA GLU A 13 -14.54 4.67 8.27
C GLU A 13 -13.03 4.57 8.40
N ARG A 14 -12.54 3.48 8.99
CA ARG A 14 -11.11 3.25 9.14
C ARG A 14 -10.43 3.10 7.77
N LEU A 15 -11.06 2.36 6.86
CA LEU A 15 -10.52 2.19 5.52
C LEU A 15 -10.52 3.51 4.75
N GLU A 16 -11.53 4.34 4.92
CA GLU A 16 -11.58 5.66 4.28
C GLU A 16 -10.45 6.56 4.78
N GLU A 17 -10.17 6.54 6.08
CA GLU A 17 -9.07 7.30 6.65
C GLU A 17 -7.73 6.87 6.08
N GLN A 18 -7.52 5.56 5.96
CA GLN A 18 -6.29 5.04 5.38
C GLN A 18 -6.18 5.38 3.90
N ALA A 19 -7.29 5.32 3.19
CA ALA A 19 -7.29 5.68 1.77
C ALA A 19 -6.91 7.14 1.55
N VAL A 20 -7.41 8.04 2.38
CA VAL A 20 -7.03 9.45 2.30
C VAL A 20 -5.54 9.63 2.55
N GLN A 21 -4.99 8.96 3.56
CA GLN A 21 -3.58 9.05 3.87
C GLN A 21 -2.72 8.49 2.73
N ILE A 22 -3.14 7.38 2.15
CA ILE A 22 -2.43 6.77 1.03
C ILE A 22 -2.45 7.67 -0.19
N ARG A 23 -3.57 8.34 -0.47
CA ARG A 23 -3.63 9.31 -1.56
C ARG A 23 -2.66 10.45 -1.37
N GLN A 24 -2.57 10.98 -0.15
CA GLN A 24 -1.62 12.03 0.18
C GLN A 24 -0.18 11.55 -0.01
N ASP A 25 0.11 10.33 0.41
CA ASP A 25 1.43 9.74 0.26
C ASP A 25 1.82 9.60 -1.21
N ILE A 26 0.88 9.15 -2.04
CA ILE A 26 1.13 8.99 -3.48
C ILE A 26 1.50 10.33 -4.13
N ILE A 27 0.73 11.35 -3.86
CA ILE A 27 1.00 12.68 -4.41
C ILE A 27 2.34 13.22 -3.91
N SER A 28 2.62 13.03 -2.63
CA SER A 28 3.87 13.46 -2.01
C SER A 28 5.08 12.76 -2.64
N MET A 29 4.99 11.44 -2.84
CA MET A 29 6.05 10.65 -3.44
C MET A 29 6.35 11.10 -4.87
N ILE A 30 5.30 11.29 -5.66
CA ILE A 30 5.44 11.68 -7.05
C ILE A 30 5.99 13.11 -7.15
N HIS A 31 5.53 13.99 -6.30
CA HIS A 31 6.05 15.36 -6.25
C HIS A 31 7.53 15.39 -5.85
N ALA A 32 7.91 14.62 -4.86
CA ALA A 32 9.30 14.56 -4.40
C ALA A 32 10.22 14.00 -5.47
N ALA A 33 9.76 13.01 -6.23
CA ALA A 33 10.55 12.41 -7.30
C ALA A 33 10.58 13.25 -8.56
N LYS A 34 9.66 14.20 -8.69
CA LYS A 34 9.46 15.03 -9.88
C LYS A 34 9.25 14.20 -11.14
N ALA A 35 8.67 13.02 -10.96
CA ALA A 35 8.43 12.09 -12.05
C ALA A 35 7.32 11.13 -11.66
N GLY A 36 6.63 10.58 -12.66
CA GLY A 36 5.61 9.59 -12.43
C GLY A 36 4.22 10.11 -12.79
N HIS A 37 3.29 9.17 -12.84
CA HIS A 37 1.92 9.44 -13.22
C HIS A 37 1.00 9.05 -12.07
N PRO A 38 0.28 10.00 -11.47
CA PRO A 38 -0.54 9.69 -10.29
C PRO A 38 -1.79 8.87 -10.61
N GLY A 39 -2.29 8.96 -11.86
CA GLY A 39 -3.59 8.35 -12.20
C GLY A 39 -3.69 6.88 -11.89
N GLY A 40 -2.68 6.10 -12.31
CA GLY A 40 -2.69 4.66 -12.09
C GLY A 40 -2.64 4.26 -10.63
N SER A 41 -1.86 4.99 -9.82
CA SER A 41 -1.80 4.75 -8.38
C SER A 41 -3.09 5.18 -7.69
N LEU A 42 -3.60 6.36 -8.02
CA LEU A 42 -4.81 6.87 -7.39
C LEU A 42 -6.03 6.01 -7.70
N SER A 43 -6.10 5.43 -8.90
CA SER A 43 -7.23 4.58 -9.29
C SER A 43 -7.28 3.26 -8.50
N ALA A 44 -6.15 2.84 -7.94
CA ALA A 44 -6.05 1.58 -7.22
C ALA A 44 -6.15 1.73 -5.70
N VAL A 45 -6.27 2.96 -5.18
CA VAL A 45 -6.21 3.21 -3.74
C VAL A 45 -7.25 2.42 -2.96
N GLU A 46 -8.50 2.45 -3.40
CA GLU A 46 -9.58 1.77 -2.67
C GLU A 46 -9.33 0.28 -2.57
N MET A 47 -8.97 -0.34 -3.68
CA MET A 47 -8.74 -1.78 -3.73
C MET A 47 -7.55 -2.18 -2.87
N VAL A 48 -6.43 -1.49 -3.03
CA VAL A 48 -5.21 -1.82 -2.29
C VAL A 48 -5.39 -1.57 -0.79
N THR A 49 -6.07 -0.49 -0.43
CA THR A 49 -6.36 -0.20 0.97
C THR A 49 -7.21 -1.30 1.60
N ALA A 50 -8.27 -1.71 0.92
CA ALA A 50 -9.13 -2.78 1.43
C ALA A 50 -8.35 -4.09 1.59
N LEU A 51 -7.49 -4.41 0.64
CA LEU A 51 -6.69 -5.64 0.70
C LEU A 51 -5.76 -5.62 1.92
N TYR A 52 -4.96 -4.58 2.07
CA TYR A 52 -3.92 -4.55 3.11
C TYR A 52 -4.45 -4.28 4.51
N PHE A 53 -5.59 -3.62 4.64
CA PHE A 53 -6.11 -3.25 5.96
C PHE A 53 -7.29 -4.08 6.41
N HIS A 54 -7.83 -4.94 5.56
CA HIS A 54 -8.98 -5.74 5.95
C HIS A 54 -8.96 -7.18 5.44
N VAL A 55 -8.61 -7.41 4.18
CA VAL A 55 -8.81 -8.70 3.52
C VAL A 55 -7.64 -9.66 3.66
N LEU A 56 -6.41 -9.18 3.43
CA LEU A 56 -5.25 -10.07 3.39
C LEU A 56 -4.87 -10.57 4.77
N ASN A 57 -4.54 -11.86 4.84
CA ASN A 57 -3.96 -12.46 6.05
C ASN A 57 -2.46 -12.23 6.00
N ILE A 58 -2.01 -11.18 6.65
CA ILE A 58 -0.62 -10.75 6.66
C ILE A 58 -0.23 -10.29 8.05
N ASP A 59 1.07 -10.27 8.31
CA ASP A 59 1.62 -9.77 9.56
C ASP A 59 2.87 -8.96 9.27
N PRO A 60 2.83 -7.63 9.40
CA PRO A 60 3.99 -6.79 9.16
C PRO A 60 5.18 -7.10 10.07
N GLN A 61 4.93 -7.67 11.25
CA GLN A 61 5.99 -8.07 12.17
C GLN A 61 6.69 -9.34 11.72
N ASN A 62 6.07 -10.09 10.81
CA ASN A 62 6.65 -11.31 10.26
C ASN A 62 6.41 -11.32 8.75
N PRO A 63 7.12 -10.45 8.00
CA PRO A 63 6.86 -10.26 6.58
C PRO A 63 7.17 -11.48 5.71
N ARG A 64 7.87 -12.47 6.25
CA ARG A 64 8.19 -13.70 5.52
C ARG A 64 7.37 -14.91 5.99
N TRP A 65 6.34 -14.66 6.73
CA TRP A 65 5.45 -15.73 7.19
C TRP A 65 5.01 -16.60 6.01
N ALA A 66 5.22 -17.92 6.15
CA ALA A 66 5.04 -18.86 5.03
C ALA A 66 3.59 -18.92 4.55
N ASP A 67 2.65 -18.80 5.46
CA ASP A 67 1.21 -18.92 5.14
C ASP A 67 0.54 -17.58 4.85
N ARG A 68 1.33 -16.53 4.71
CA ARG A 68 0.76 -15.21 4.43
C ARG A 68 0.11 -15.15 3.06
N ASP A 69 -0.90 -14.30 2.93
CA ASP A 69 -1.43 -13.95 1.63
C ASP A 69 -0.41 -13.10 0.87
N ARG A 70 -0.36 -13.29 -0.44
CA ARG A 70 0.59 -12.59 -1.29
C ARG A 70 -0.14 -11.76 -2.32
N PHE A 71 0.37 -10.57 -2.55
CA PHE A 71 -0.18 -9.66 -3.54
C PHE A 71 0.92 -9.26 -4.52
N ILE A 72 0.61 -9.31 -5.80
CA ILE A 72 1.54 -8.92 -6.86
C ILE A 72 0.87 -7.84 -7.69
N LEU A 73 1.53 -6.68 -7.77
CA LEU A 73 1.05 -5.58 -8.58
C LEU A 73 1.67 -5.65 -9.97
N SER A 74 0.86 -6.03 -10.95
CA SER A 74 1.32 -6.13 -12.35
C SER A 74 1.51 -4.79 -13.03
N LYS A 75 0.85 -3.75 -12.53
CA LYS A 75 0.99 -2.37 -12.99
C LYS A 75 2.25 -1.74 -12.37
N GLY A 76 3.40 -2.02 -12.95
CA GLY A 76 4.66 -1.55 -12.37
C GLY A 76 4.75 -0.04 -12.19
N HIS A 77 4.16 0.73 -13.09
CA HIS A 77 4.16 2.20 -13.01
C HIS A 77 3.25 2.74 -11.90
N SER A 78 2.48 1.87 -11.26
CA SER A 78 1.62 2.24 -10.13
C SER A 78 2.20 1.82 -8.79
N CYS A 79 3.49 1.52 -8.72
CA CYS A 79 4.14 1.09 -7.49
C CYS A 79 3.96 2.06 -6.31
N PRO A 80 3.79 3.39 -6.49
CA PRO A 80 3.56 4.26 -5.33
C PRO A 80 2.38 3.84 -4.46
N VAL A 81 1.29 3.33 -5.03
CA VAL A 81 0.15 2.90 -4.21
C VAL A 81 0.52 1.72 -3.33
N LEU A 82 1.29 0.77 -3.86
CA LEU A 82 1.71 -0.39 -3.08
C LEU A 82 2.67 0.01 -1.96
N TYR A 83 3.64 0.85 -2.25
CA TYR A 83 4.60 1.29 -1.24
C TYR A 83 3.92 2.08 -0.13
N ALA A 84 3.00 2.97 -0.49
CA ALA A 84 2.25 3.73 0.51
C ALA A 84 1.44 2.79 1.41
N ALA A 85 0.76 1.82 0.83
CA ALA A 85 -0.02 0.85 1.59
C ALA A 85 0.87 0.03 2.53
N LEU A 86 2.01 -0.44 2.04
CA LEU A 86 2.94 -1.21 2.86
C LEU A 86 3.49 -0.40 4.03
N ALA A 87 3.86 0.86 3.78
CA ALA A 87 4.37 1.73 4.83
C ALA A 87 3.29 1.98 5.89
N ARG A 88 2.09 2.31 5.48
CA ARG A 88 0.99 2.61 6.41
C ARG A 88 0.51 1.37 7.15
N ARG A 89 0.68 0.20 6.56
CA ARG A 89 0.34 -1.06 7.23
C ARG A 89 1.39 -1.47 8.27
N GLY A 90 2.59 -0.94 8.17
CA GLY A 90 3.63 -1.15 9.17
C GLY A 90 4.84 -1.95 8.71
N TYR A 91 5.02 -2.15 7.42
CA TYR A 91 6.17 -2.90 6.91
C TYR A 91 7.47 -2.09 6.95
N PHE A 92 7.38 -0.77 6.81
CA PHE A 92 8.52 0.11 6.96
C PHE A 92 8.04 1.52 7.32
N ASP A 93 8.98 2.40 7.66
CA ASP A 93 8.66 3.75 8.10
C ASP A 93 8.15 4.58 6.90
N PRO A 94 6.98 5.23 7.02
CA PRO A 94 6.47 6.11 5.97
C PRO A 94 7.45 7.20 5.52
N LYS A 95 8.39 7.59 6.36
CA LYS A 95 9.41 8.58 5.99
C LYS A 95 10.27 8.11 4.82
N GLU A 96 10.37 6.81 4.60
CA GLU A 96 11.14 6.25 3.50
C GLU A 96 10.45 6.33 2.17
N LEU A 97 9.17 6.70 2.14
CA LEU A 97 8.40 6.79 0.90
C LEU A 97 9.00 7.77 -0.11
N ASN A 98 9.59 8.84 0.36
CA ASN A 98 10.18 9.84 -0.54
C ASN A 98 11.36 9.31 -1.34
N THR A 99 11.97 8.21 -0.93
CA THR A 99 13.10 7.61 -1.63
C THR A 99 12.70 6.41 -2.50
N CYS A 100 11.53 5.84 -2.28
CA CYS A 100 11.11 4.62 -2.97
C CYS A 100 10.93 4.80 -4.47
N VAL A 101 10.42 5.94 -4.89
CA VAL A 101 10.14 6.20 -6.30
C VAL A 101 11.41 6.56 -7.06
N SER A 102 12.38 7.19 -6.41
CA SER A 102 13.61 7.65 -7.02
C SER A 102 14.68 6.58 -7.12
N THR A 103 14.53 5.45 -6.42
CA THR A 103 15.54 4.38 -6.39
C THR A 103 14.93 3.07 -6.89
N THR A 104 15.09 2.80 -8.17
CA THR A 104 14.55 1.61 -8.81
C THR A 104 14.98 0.30 -8.15
N PRO A 105 16.26 0.11 -7.79
CA PRO A 105 16.68 -1.15 -7.16
C PRO A 105 15.98 -1.41 -5.82
N SER A 106 15.77 -0.37 -5.03
CA SER A 106 15.08 -0.49 -3.75
C SER A 106 13.64 -0.93 -3.90
N SER A 107 12.98 -0.43 -4.93
CA SER A 107 11.58 -0.77 -5.16
C SER A 107 11.38 -2.23 -5.50
N ARG A 108 12.38 -2.88 -6.07
CA ARG A 108 12.30 -4.31 -6.40
C ARG A 108 12.36 -5.19 -5.17
N ALA A 109 12.91 -4.70 -4.07
CA ALA A 109 13.03 -5.48 -2.85
C ALA A 109 11.72 -5.57 -2.08
N ILE A 110 10.77 -4.70 -2.36
CA ILE A 110 9.48 -4.65 -1.66
C ILE A 110 8.48 -5.53 -2.41
N ARG A 111 8.53 -6.81 -2.11
CA ARG A 111 7.59 -7.78 -2.68
C ARG A 111 6.89 -8.51 -1.56
N THR A 112 5.62 -8.67 -1.69
CA THR A 112 4.83 -9.40 -0.70
C THR A 112 4.29 -10.71 -1.24
#